data_d16f610fee1249303948efe4e2a1156e
#
_entry.id   d16f610fee1249303948efe4e2a1156e
#
_cell.length_a   1.000
_cell.length_b   1.000
_cell.length_c   1.000
_cell.angle_alpha   90.00
_cell.angle_beta   90.00
_cell.angle_gamma   90.00
#
_symmetry.space_group_name_H-M   'P 1'
#
loop_
_entity.id
_entity.type
_entity.pdbx_description
1 polymer ?
#
loop_
_entity_poly.entity_id
_entity_poly.type
_entity_poly.pdbx_seq_one_letter_code
_entity_poly.pdbx_strand_id
1 'polypeptide(L)'
;MKRFVMLLAGAAACVPDPAPPPNGVTTDEWDDKLAEREVDYSAALRIAALRLTGELPTLVEISRVADAADDVAKRAAYEQLVTAYLAGPKFTRQMVAFAKDTLRMGDDPNKPQLDAAPAFYAQVIVDNRSYLDLLTATSGTCPAYDATANTFTASDCNNGGTTSGLLTHPAMHEHFFGNLAFRRVRWVQEMFACTTFPAEMAEAPTDVSGATPYTGKFPFTSIAGKANGGRVDFLSTSSVICANCHSNMNHIAPLFAHYDQAGQYSTSFVAPLPLPNEPSVAQSDYLPSGESMAWRFGMPVTDMASLGRVMAADKAIAECAVARVWNWAMGKADIVDGGARVPSATIAEHVTAFVAGGHKLRDTMYRVFTSDDFVKF
;
A
#
# COMPACT_ATOMS: atom_id res chain seq x y z
N MET A 1 20.40 39.62 37.35
CA MET A 1 20.78 38.20 37.16
C MET A 1 19.81 37.54 36.17
N LYS A 2 20.19 37.50 34.90
CA LYS A 2 19.39 36.85 33.85
C LYS A 2 19.95 35.43 33.65
N ARG A 3 19.13 34.40 33.94
CA ARG A 3 19.48 33.02 33.67
C ARG A 3 19.19 32.71 32.20
N PHE A 4 20.25 32.42 31.46
CA PHE A 4 20.18 31.82 30.12
C PHE A 4 19.87 30.34 30.25
N VAL A 5 18.75 29.89 29.73
CA VAL A 5 18.43 28.50 29.54
C VAL A 5 18.90 28.10 28.14
N MET A 6 19.94 27.28 28.09
CA MET A 6 20.49 26.72 26.85
C MET A 6 19.67 25.50 26.50
N LEU A 7 18.83 25.58 25.48
CA LEU A 7 18.16 24.40 24.88
C LEU A 7 19.20 23.66 24.02
N LEU A 8 19.59 22.48 24.45
CA LEU A 8 20.30 21.55 23.60
C LEU A 8 19.29 20.89 22.65
N ALA A 9 19.32 21.30 21.39
CA ALA A 9 18.66 20.59 20.30
C ALA A 9 19.47 19.31 20.02
N GLY A 10 18.94 18.18 20.40
CA GLY A 10 19.48 16.87 20.03
C GLY A 10 19.31 16.64 18.55
N ALA A 11 20.38 16.67 17.80
CA ALA A 11 20.40 16.20 16.41
C ALA A 11 20.17 14.68 16.44
N ALA A 12 18.99 14.24 16.02
CA ALA A 12 18.77 12.85 15.67
C ALA A 12 19.57 12.57 14.38
N ALA A 13 20.74 11.99 14.53
CA ALA A 13 21.52 11.50 13.41
C ALA A 13 20.71 10.38 12.73
N CYS A 14 20.32 10.60 11.48
CA CYS A 14 19.86 9.53 10.60
C CYS A 14 21.02 8.55 10.45
N VAL A 15 20.91 7.38 11.09
CA VAL A 15 21.83 6.27 10.85
C VAL A 15 21.47 5.73 9.46
N PRO A 16 22.40 5.73 8.50
CA PRO A 16 22.14 5.07 7.23
C PRO A 16 21.89 3.59 7.47
N ASP A 17 20.91 3.01 6.75
CA ASP A 17 20.71 1.56 6.75
C ASP A 17 22.05 0.86 6.47
N PRO A 18 22.41 -0.18 7.21
CA PRO A 18 23.61 -0.93 6.94
C PRO A 18 23.57 -1.48 5.50
N ALA A 19 24.66 -1.28 4.78
CA ALA A 19 24.80 -1.85 3.45
C ALA A 19 24.57 -3.37 3.52
N PRO A 20 23.90 -3.98 2.50
CA PRO A 20 23.71 -5.41 2.48
C PRO A 20 25.08 -6.11 2.58
N PRO A 21 25.19 -7.19 3.37
CA PRO A 21 26.45 -7.87 3.56
C PRO A 21 27.02 -8.35 2.22
N PRO A 22 28.32 -8.24 1.99
CA PRO A 22 28.96 -8.85 0.81
C PRO A 22 28.73 -10.37 0.85
N ASN A 23 28.55 -10.97 -0.34
CA ASN A 23 28.24 -12.39 -0.53
C ASN A 23 29.21 -13.34 0.23
N GLY A 24 28.93 -13.56 1.46
CA GLY A 24 29.58 -14.47 2.36
C GLY A 24 28.76 -14.42 3.63
N VAL A 25 27.81 -15.34 3.79
CA VAL A 25 26.94 -15.43 4.97
C VAL A 25 27.82 -15.72 6.17
N THR A 26 28.21 -14.69 6.89
CA THR A 26 28.61 -14.85 8.29
C THR A 26 27.32 -14.79 9.10
N THR A 27 26.93 -15.88 9.72
CA THR A 27 25.88 -15.90 10.74
C THR A 27 26.24 -14.86 11.80
N ASP A 28 25.31 -13.96 12.06
CA ASP A 28 25.46 -13.00 13.15
C ASP A 28 24.68 -13.48 14.39
N GLU A 29 24.81 -12.76 15.51
CA GLU A 29 24.12 -13.06 16.77
C GLU A 29 22.58 -13.20 16.59
N TRP A 30 22.00 -12.54 15.61
CA TRP A 30 20.56 -12.60 15.33
C TRP A 30 20.17 -13.87 14.56
N ASP A 31 21.04 -14.35 13.67
CA ASP A 31 20.83 -15.63 12.97
C ASP A 31 20.82 -16.78 13.97
N ASP A 32 21.73 -16.75 14.96
CA ASP A 32 21.77 -17.75 16.03
C ASP A 32 20.47 -17.71 16.86
N LYS A 33 20.01 -16.51 17.26
CA LYS A 33 18.73 -16.35 17.98
C LYS A 33 17.52 -16.80 17.16
N LEU A 34 17.52 -16.56 15.86
CA LEU A 34 16.48 -17.03 14.97
C LEU A 34 16.46 -18.55 14.83
N ALA A 35 17.66 -19.18 14.88
CA ALA A 35 17.79 -20.64 14.83
C ALA A 35 17.33 -21.33 16.13
N GLU A 36 17.39 -20.63 17.29
CA GLU A 36 16.93 -21.12 18.59
C GLU A 36 15.41 -21.11 18.76
N ARG A 37 14.67 -20.47 17.85
CA ARG A 37 13.19 -20.40 17.96
C ARG A 37 12.56 -21.78 17.84
N GLU A 38 11.65 -22.08 18.74
CA GLU A 38 10.88 -23.32 18.76
C GLU A 38 9.46 -23.12 18.27
N VAL A 39 8.87 -24.19 17.74
CA VAL A 39 7.47 -24.18 17.29
C VAL A 39 6.53 -24.14 18.49
N ASP A 40 5.65 -23.14 18.52
CA ASP A 40 4.56 -23.02 19.50
C ASP A 40 3.21 -22.73 18.81
N TYR A 41 2.49 -23.78 18.50
CA TYR A 41 1.16 -23.65 17.89
C TYR A 41 0.13 -22.99 18.83
N SER A 42 0.31 -23.02 20.14
CA SER A 42 -0.61 -22.36 21.08
C SER A 42 -0.42 -20.86 21.08
N ALA A 43 0.82 -20.38 21.05
CA ALA A 43 1.14 -18.96 20.88
C ALA A 43 0.68 -18.46 19.49
N ALA A 44 0.99 -19.21 18.43
CA ALA A 44 0.58 -18.90 17.07
C ALA A 44 -0.96 -18.81 16.95
N LEU A 45 -1.71 -19.76 17.55
CA LEU A 45 -3.18 -19.75 17.55
C LEU A 45 -3.74 -18.47 18.15
N ARG A 46 -3.15 -18.02 19.27
CA ARG A 46 -3.60 -16.79 19.94
C ARG A 46 -3.46 -15.58 19.03
N ILE A 47 -2.32 -15.44 18.36
CA ILE A 47 -2.06 -14.32 17.46
C ILE A 47 -2.94 -14.42 16.21
N ALA A 48 -3.03 -15.61 15.60
CA ALA A 48 -3.85 -15.84 14.42
C ALA A 48 -5.34 -15.54 14.69
N ALA A 49 -5.89 -16.02 15.81
CA ALA A 49 -7.26 -15.73 16.20
C ALA A 49 -7.52 -14.23 16.35
N LEU A 50 -6.66 -13.50 17.07
CA LEU A 50 -6.77 -12.05 17.23
C LEU A 50 -6.71 -11.31 15.88
N ARG A 51 -5.80 -11.70 14.99
CA ARG A 51 -5.66 -11.06 13.68
C ARG A 51 -6.83 -11.38 12.75
N LEU A 52 -7.21 -12.66 12.66
CA LEU A 52 -8.20 -13.13 11.69
C LEU A 52 -9.65 -12.96 12.14
N THR A 53 -9.89 -12.90 13.46
CA THR A 53 -11.25 -12.81 14.01
C THR A 53 -11.50 -11.58 14.88
N GLY A 54 -10.44 -10.93 15.37
CA GLY A 54 -10.51 -9.85 16.36
C GLY A 54 -10.80 -10.34 17.79
N GLU A 55 -10.76 -11.65 18.02
CA GLU A 55 -11.07 -12.26 19.31
C GLU A 55 -9.98 -13.28 19.68
N LEU A 56 -9.88 -13.55 20.99
CA LEU A 56 -9.05 -14.65 21.48
C LEU A 56 -9.68 -16.01 21.09
N PRO A 57 -8.85 -17.06 20.90
CA PRO A 57 -9.40 -18.39 20.70
C PRO A 57 -10.19 -18.86 21.92
N THR A 58 -11.22 -19.65 21.68
CA THR A 58 -12.01 -20.27 22.74
C THR A 58 -11.20 -21.33 23.49
N LEU A 59 -11.61 -21.69 24.71
CA LEU A 59 -10.96 -22.78 25.46
C LEU A 59 -11.00 -24.11 24.69
N VAL A 60 -12.07 -24.37 23.92
CA VAL A 60 -12.19 -25.58 23.09
C VAL A 60 -11.15 -25.59 21.98
N GLU A 61 -10.91 -24.46 21.31
CA GLU A 61 -9.89 -24.33 20.26
C GLU A 61 -8.48 -24.46 20.84
N ILE A 62 -8.24 -23.85 22.02
CA ILE A 62 -6.95 -23.99 22.73
C ILE A 62 -6.71 -25.46 23.08
N SER A 63 -7.66 -26.16 23.72
CA SER A 63 -7.53 -27.57 24.08
C SER A 63 -7.33 -28.45 22.85
N ARG A 64 -8.01 -28.16 21.75
CA ARG A 64 -7.84 -28.91 20.49
C ARG A 64 -6.41 -28.94 19.97
N VAL A 65 -5.67 -27.82 20.15
CA VAL A 65 -4.25 -27.76 19.74
C VAL A 65 -3.34 -28.29 20.86
N ALA A 66 -3.57 -27.87 22.10
CA ALA A 66 -2.69 -28.23 23.22
C ALA A 66 -2.70 -29.74 23.56
N ASP A 67 -3.87 -30.38 23.48
CA ASP A 67 -4.07 -31.77 23.85
C ASP A 67 -3.85 -32.74 22.67
N ALA A 68 -3.46 -32.24 21.50
CA ALA A 68 -3.15 -33.09 20.35
C ALA A 68 -1.92 -33.98 20.62
N ALA A 69 -1.97 -35.22 20.11
CA ALA A 69 -1.07 -36.30 20.52
C ALA A 69 0.42 -36.04 20.26
N ASP A 70 0.75 -35.32 19.21
CA ASP A 70 2.09 -35.02 18.78
C ASP A 70 2.14 -33.70 17.97
N ASP A 71 3.32 -33.28 17.57
CA ASP A 71 3.48 -32.01 16.82
C ASP A 71 2.83 -32.04 15.43
N VAL A 72 2.72 -33.19 14.80
CA VAL A 72 2.01 -33.32 13.51
C VAL A 72 0.51 -33.12 13.72
N ALA A 73 -0.05 -33.69 14.76
CA ALA A 73 -1.45 -33.52 15.13
C ALA A 73 -1.75 -32.08 15.59
N LYS A 74 -0.83 -31.45 16.35
CA LYS A 74 -0.94 -30.04 16.76
C LYS A 74 -0.94 -29.12 15.55
N ARG A 75 -0.03 -29.33 14.61
CA ARG A 75 0.02 -28.58 13.34
C ARG A 75 -1.28 -28.70 12.58
N ALA A 76 -1.76 -29.92 12.39
CA ALA A 76 -3.02 -30.17 11.66
C ALA A 76 -4.23 -29.50 12.34
N ALA A 77 -4.31 -29.55 13.67
CA ALA A 77 -5.36 -28.89 14.43
C ALA A 77 -5.30 -27.36 14.29
N TYR A 78 -4.11 -26.79 14.36
CA TYR A 78 -3.87 -25.36 14.16
C TYR A 78 -4.25 -24.90 12.74
N GLU A 79 -3.76 -25.58 11.69
CA GLU A 79 -4.06 -25.23 10.29
C GLU A 79 -5.57 -25.32 9.98
N GLN A 80 -6.29 -26.29 10.58
CA GLN A 80 -7.74 -26.38 10.46
C GLN A 80 -8.45 -25.18 11.10
N LEU A 81 -7.96 -24.69 12.24
CA LEU A 81 -8.52 -23.52 12.90
C LEU A 81 -8.23 -22.24 12.08
N VAL A 82 -7.04 -22.06 11.56
CA VAL A 82 -6.71 -20.94 10.65
C VAL A 82 -7.64 -20.97 9.43
N THR A 83 -7.85 -22.14 8.82
CA THR A 83 -8.81 -22.30 7.71
C THR A 83 -10.23 -21.90 8.10
N ALA A 84 -10.68 -22.32 9.27
CA ALA A 84 -12.01 -21.97 9.79
C ALA A 84 -12.16 -20.48 10.05
N TYR A 85 -11.12 -19.82 10.60
CA TYR A 85 -11.12 -18.37 10.81
C TYR A 85 -11.23 -17.59 9.50
N LEU A 86 -10.45 -17.98 8.48
CA LEU A 86 -10.48 -17.36 7.16
C LEU A 86 -11.81 -17.54 6.41
N ALA A 87 -12.60 -18.55 6.77
CA ALA A 87 -13.93 -18.82 6.20
C ALA A 87 -15.07 -18.18 7.02
N GLY A 88 -14.79 -17.68 8.21
CA GLY A 88 -15.82 -17.20 9.15
C GLY A 88 -16.24 -15.74 8.94
N PRO A 89 -17.44 -15.34 9.37
CA PRO A 89 -17.93 -13.96 9.20
C PRO A 89 -17.10 -12.91 9.97
N LYS A 90 -16.40 -13.31 11.04
CA LYS A 90 -15.50 -12.42 11.78
C LYS A 90 -14.31 -11.99 10.94
N PHE A 91 -13.85 -12.84 10.04
CA PHE A 91 -12.80 -12.51 9.06
C PHE A 91 -13.22 -11.34 8.17
N THR A 92 -14.46 -11.31 7.69
CA THR A 92 -14.98 -10.19 6.89
C THR A 92 -14.80 -8.86 7.61
N ARG A 93 -15.20 -8.80 8.89
CA ARG A 93 -15.04 -7.58 9.71
C ARG A 93 -13.55 -7.19 9.85
N GLN A 94 -12.66 -8.17 10.09
CA GLN A 94 -11.23 -7.91 10.19
C GLN A 94 -10.65 -7.40 8.86
N MET A 95 -11.12 -7.91 7.74
CA MET A 95 -10.66 -7.44 6.42
C MET A 95 -11.14 -6.02 6.11
N VAL A 96 -12.32 -5.62 6.58
CA VAL A 96 -12.76 -4.22 6.47
C VAL A 96 -11.86 -3.31 7.31
N ALA A 97 -11.52 -3.69 8.54
CA ALA A 97 -10.58 -2.94 9.37
C ALA A 97 -9.18 -2.88 8.74
N PHE A 98 -8.65 -4.03 8.31
CA PHE A 98 -7.38 -4.11 7.59
C PHE A 98 -7.36 -3.22 6.34
N ALA A 99 -8.47 -3.18 5.59
CA ALA A 99 -8.57 -2.35 4.39
C ALA A 99 -8.59 -0.85 4.74
N LYS A 100 -9.30 -0.45 5.81
CA LYS A 100 -9.32 0.95 6.29
C LYS A 100 -7.94 1.42 6.71
N ASP A 101 -7.23 0.62 7.51
CA ASP A 101 -5.86 0.90 7.93
C ASP A 101 -4.92 0.97 6.72
N THR A 102 -5.01 -0.03 5.84
CA THR A 102 -4.17 -0.12 4.63
C THR A 102 -4.39 1.06 3.70
N LEU A 103 -5.63 1.41 3.39
CA LEU A 103 -5.96 2.51 2.49
C LEU A 103 -5.85 3.89 3.16
N ARG A 104 -5.70 3.92 4.48
CA ARG A 104 -5.68 5.16 5.29
C ARG A 104 -6.92 6.02 5.04
N MET A 105 -8.09 5.38 4.96
CA MET A 105 -9.37 6.04 4.72
C MET A 105 -10.53 5.27 5.33
N GLY A 106 -11.66 5.97 5.53
CA GLY A 106 -12.86 5.44 6.15
C GLY A 106 -13.04 5.95 7.58
N ASP A 107 -14.11 5.49 8.24
CA ASP A 107 -14.48 5.85 9.62
C ASP A 107 -14.70 7.36 9.87
N ASP A 108 -14.94 8.15 8.82
CA ASP A 108 -15.36 9.54 8.96
C ASP A 108 -16.90 9.60 9.01
N PRO A 109 -17.50 9.91 10.18
CA PRO A 109 -18.95 9.96 10.31
C PRO A 109 -19.61 11.04 9.44
N ASN A 110 -18.85 12.03 9.01
CA ASN A 110 -19.33 13.09 8.12
C ASN A 110 -19.21 12.71 6.63
N LYS A 111 -18.47 11.63 6.35
CA LYS A 111 -18.17 11.16 4.99
C LYS A 111 -18.26 9.63 4.88
N PRO A 112 -19.43 9.04 5.17
CA PRO A 112 -19.59 7.59 5.16
C PRO A 112 -19.36 6.96 3.78
N GLN A 113 -19.46 7.74 2.71
CA GLN A 113 -19.14 7.28 1.35
C GLN A 113 -17.66 6.87 1.18
N LEU A 114 -16.75 7.35 2.04
CA LEU A 114 -15.35 6.97 2.00
C LEU A 114 -15.14 5.49 2.37
N ASP A 115 -16.07 4.87 3.08
CA ASP A 115 -16.01 3.47 3.47
C ASP A 115 -16.18 2.50 2.28
N ALA A 116 -16.68 2.98 1.14
CA ALA A 116 -16.90 2.12 -0.04
C ALA A 116 -15.58 1.58 -0.64
N ALA A 117 -14.49 2.36 -0.62
CA ALA A 117 -13.20 1.89 -1.11
C ALA A 117 -12.58 0.80 -0.22
N PRO A 118 -12.52 0.94 1.11
CA PRO A 118 -12.18 -0.16 2.02
C PRO A 118 -13.11 -1.37 1.90
N ALA A 119 -14.41 -1.17 1.70
CA ALA A 119 -15.35 -2.27 1.49
C ALA A 119 -15.01 -3.08 0.22
N PHE A 120 -14.69 -2.40 -0.88
CA PHE A 120 -14.26 -3.07 -2.11
C PHE A 120 -12.95 -3.84 -1.92
N TYR A 121 -11.96 -3.24 -1.27
CA TYR A 121 -10.70 -3.92 -0.96
C TYR A 121 -10.93 -5.18 -0.11
N ALA A 122 -11.71 -5.06 0.96
CA ALA A 122 -12.06 -6.16 1.85
C ALA A 122 -12.84 -7.27 1.11
N GLN A 123 -13.80 -6.89 0.26
CA GLN A 123 -14.57 -7.83 -0.54
C GLN A 123 -13.68 -8.66 -1.46
N VAL A 124 -12.70 -8.04 -2.13
CA VAL A 124 -11.75 -8.76 -2.99
C VAL A 124 -11.01 -9.84 -2.20
N ILE A 125 -10.62 -9.57 -0.95
CA ILE A 125 -9.96 -10.57 -0.08
C ILE A 125 -10.95 -11.67 0.35
N VAL A 126 -12.11 -11.27 0.86
CA VAL A 126 -13.12 -12.20 1.42
C VAL A 126 -13.68 -13.13 0.36
N ASP A 127 -13.91 -12.63 -0.85
CA ASP A 127 -14.37 -13.42 -1.99
C ASP A 127 -13.22 -14.22 -2.66
N ASN A 128 -11.99 -14.07 -2.15
CA ASN A 128 -10.78 -14.71 -2.69
C ASN A 128 -10.57 -14.41 -4.17
N ARG A 129 -10.89 -13.20 -4.59
CA ARG A 129 -10.66 -12.70 -5.95
C ARG A 129 -9.20 -12.34 -6.14
N SER A 130 -8.81 -12.07 -7.39
CA SER A 130 -7.48 -11.54 -7.68
C SER A 130 -7.30 -10.16 -7.04
N TYR A 131 -6.20 -9.95 -6.31
CA TYR A 131 -5.78 -8.64 -5.83
C TYR A 131 -5.67 -7.59 -6.95
N LEU A 132 -5.37 -8.05 -8.16
CA LEU A 132 -5.27 -7.19 -9.33
C LEU A 132 -6.62 -6.58 -9.74
N ASP A 133 -7.75 -7.12 -9.25
CA ASP A 133 -9.06 -6.50 -9.42
C ASP A 133 -9.14 -5.11 -8.77
N LEU A 134 -8.33 -4.86 -7.73
CA LEU A 134 -8.20 -3.52 -7.13
C LEU A 134 -7.67 -2.47 -8.11
N LEU A 135 -7.02 -2.90 -9.18
CA LEU A 135 -6.46 -2.04 -10.24
C LEU A 135 -7.28 -2.09 -11.53
N THR A 136 -7.95 -3.21 -11.82
CA THR A 136 -8.46 -3.51 -13.15
C THR A 136 -9.96 -3.82 -13.22
N ALA A 137 -10.65 -3.98 -12.09
CA ALA A 137 -12.08 -4.27 -12.10
C ALA A 137 -12.87 -3.13 -12.73
N THR A 138 -13.82 -3.52 -13.59
CA THR A 138 -14.67 -2.57 -14.34
C THR A 138 -16.10 -2.49 -13.79
N SER A 139 -16.44 -3.30 -12.81
CA SER A 139 -17.75 -3.34 -12.15
C SER A 139 -17.63 -3.85 -10.70
N GLY A 140 -18.68 -3.65 -9.89
CA GLY A 140 -18.73 -4.07 -8.49
C GLY A 140 -17.72 -3.36 -7.60
N THR A 141 -17.33 -2.14 -7.94
CA THR A 141 -16.23 -1.43 -7.28
C THR A 141 -16.66 -0.55 -6.10
N CYS A 142 -17.97 -0.39 -5.88
CA CYS A 142 -18.54 0.35 -4.75
C CYS A 142 -19.52 -0.50 -3.92
N PRO A 143 -19.10 -1.67 -3.39
CA PRO A 143 -19.99 -2.50 -2.61
C PRO A 143 -20.39 -1.81 -1.30
N ALA A 144 -21.64 -2.04 -0.87
CA ALA A 144 -22.07 -1.68 0.46
C ALA A 144 -21.73 -2.80 1.44
N TYR A 145 -21.10 -2.45 2.57
CA TYR A 145 -20.80 -3.38 3.64
C TYR A 145 -21.87 -3.28 4.75
N ASP A 146 -22.50 -4.41 5.08
CA ASP A 146 -23.37 -4.54 6.27
C ASP A 146 -22.55 -5.07 7.45
N ALA A 147 -22.28 -4.20 8.41
CA ALA A 147 -21.49 -4.54 9.60
C ALA A 147 -22.23 -5.49 10.56
N THR A 148 -23.57 -5.61 10.48
CA THR A 148 -24.36 -6.52 11.31
C THR A 148 -24.32 -7.93 10.74
N ALA A 149 -24.55 -8.06 9.44
CA ALA A 149 -24.52 -9.35 8.74
C ALA A 149 -23.10 -9.79 8.37
N ASN A 150 -22.11 -8.89 8.37
CA ASN A 150 -20.76 -9.07 7.83
C ASN A 150 -20.77 -9.53 6.37
N THR A 151 -21.56 -8.88 5.53
CA THR A 151 -21.74 -9.22 4.11
C THR A 151 -21.59 -7.99 3.24
N PHE A 152 -21.31 -8.23 1.96
CA PHE A 152 -21.23 -7.19 0.95
C PHE A 152 -22.41 -7.29 -0.02
N THR A 153 -22.99 -6.14 -0.36
CA THR A 153 -23.93 -6.03 -1.47
C THR A 153 -23.24 -5.35 -2.65
N ALA A 154 -23.19 -6.02 -3.79
CA ALA A 154 -22.53 -5.51 -4.99
C ALA A 154 -23.17 -4.21 -5.48
N SER A 155 -22.35 -3.23 -5.83
CA SER A 155 -22.75 -1.98 -6.43
C SER A 155 -21.60 -1.40 -7.27
N ASP A 156 -21.94 -0.65 -8.30
CA ASP A 156 -20.97 0.04 -9.14
C ASP A 156 -20.75 1.47 -8.66
N CYS A 157 -19.50 1.94 -8.77
CA CYS A 157 -19.22 3.36 -8.67
C CYS A 157 -19.69 4.08 -9.93
N ASN A 158 -20.50 5.11 -9.75
CA ASN A 158 -20.94 5.95 -10.86
C ASN A 158 -20.24 7.31 -10.78
N ASN A 159 -19.06 7.42 -11.38
CA ASN A 159 -18.25 8.63 -11.36
C ASN A 159 -18.09 9.30 -12.75
N GLY A 160 -18.87 8.86 -13.75
CA GLY A 160 -18.91 9.47 -15.08
C GLY A 160 -17.75 9.10 -16.00
N GLY A 161 -16.78 8.29 -15.56
CA GLY A 161 -15.62 7.86 -16.34
C GLY A 161 -15.53 6.35 -16.52
N THR A 162 -14.43 5.91 -17.14
CA THR A 162 -14.08 4.48 -17.22
C THR A 162 -13.74 3.98 -15.84
N THR A 163 -14.27 2.82 -15.45
CA THR A 163 -13.95 2.18 -14.17
C THR A 163 -12.69 1.35 -14.27
N SER A 164 -11.78 1.49 -13.29
CA SER A 164 -10.54 0.73 -13.15
C SER A 164 -10.21 0.56 -11.66
N GLY A 165 -10.93 -0.32 -10.99
CA GLY A 165 -10.75 -0.61 -9.56
C GLY A 165 -10.70 0.62 -8.67
N LEU A 166 -9.75 0.63 -7.75
CA LEU A 166 -9.51 1.76 -6.83
C LEU A 166 -8.89 2.98 -7.51
N LEU A 167 -8.26 2.83 -8.69
CA LEU A 167 -7.66 3.95 -9.40
C LEU A 167 -8.67 5.01 -9.82
N THR A 168 -9.92 4.61 -10.02
CA THR A 168 -11.02 5.50 -10.43
C THR A 168 -12.10 5.61 -9.36
N HIS A 169 -11.85 5.09 -8.17
CA HIS A 169 -12.86 5.03 -7.11
C HIS A 169 -13.13 6.44 -6.55
N PRO A 170 -14.40 6.91 -6.51
CA PRO A 170 -14.72 8.28 -6.09
C PRO A 170 -14.27 8.59 -4.66
N ALA A 171 -14.39 7.64 -3.73
CA ALA A 171 -13.93 7.83 -2.36
C ALA A 171 -12.42 8.11 -2.27
N MET A 172 -11.59 7.44 -3.07
CA MET A 172 -10.16 7.71 -3.15
C MET A 172 -9.90 9.11 -3.69
N HIS A 173 -10.58 9.48 -4.76
CA HIS A 173 -10.41 10.79 -5.36
C HIS A 173 -10.86 11.93 -4.45
N GLU A 174 -11.95 11.73 -3.69
CA GLU A 174 -12.42 12.70 -2.70
C GLU A 174 -11.45 12.82 -1.53
N HIS A 175 -11.03 11.69 -0.94
CA HIS A 175 -10.18 11.69 0.25
C HIS A 175 -8.80 12.32 0.00
N PHE A 176 -8.21 12.00 -1.16
CA PHE A 176 -6.88 12.51 -1.53
C PHE A 176 -6.93 13.69 -2.51
N PHE A 177 -8.04 14.43 -2.53
CA PHE A 177 -8.15 15.63 -3.33
C PHE A 177 -7.15 16.72 -2.90
N GLY A 178 -6.57 17.42 -3.86
CA GLY A 178 -5.69 18.57 -3.61
C GLY A 178 -4.43 18.60 -4.48
N ASN A 179 -3.67 19.66 -4.40
CA ASN A 179 -2.31 19.89 -4.92
C ASN A 179 -2.00 19.21 -6.26
N LEU A 180 -2.55 19.69 -7.36
CA LEU A 180 -2.26 19.16 -8.69
C LEU A 180 -2.44 17.61 -8.78
N ALA A 181 -3.33 17.02 -8.00
CA ALA A 181 -3.53 15.58 -7.86
C ALA A 181 -2.34 14.77 -7.31
N PHE A 182 -1.24 15.39 -6.89
CA PHE A 182 -0.07 14.68 -6.38
C PHE A 182 -0.35 13.84 -5.13
N ARG A 183 -1.31 14.24 -4.27
CA ARG A 183 -1.72 13.41 -3.12
C ARG A 183 -2.31 12.05 -3.56
N ARG A 184 -3.10 12.04 -4.65
CA ARG A 184 -3.67 10.80 -5.23
C ARG A 184 -2.58 9.91 -5.79
N VAL A 185 -1.63 10.50 -6.52
CA VAL A 185 -0.51 9.81 -7.12
C VAL A 185 0.41 9.19 -6.06
N ARG A 186 0.76 9.97 -5.04
CA ARG A 186 1.56 9.47 -3.93
C ARG A 186 0.86 8.28 -3.25
N TRP A 187 -0.43 8.42 -2.95
CA TRP A 187 -1.21 7.35 -2.35
C TRP A 187 -1.17 6.07 -3.19
N VAL A 188 -1.38 6.18 -4.51
CA VAL A 188 -1.34 5.01 -5.40
C VAL A 188 0.02 4.30 -5.35
N GLN A 189 1.10 5.06 -5.33
CA GLN A 189 2.46 4.50 -5.29
C GLN A 189 2.79 3.89 -3.92
N GLU A 190 2.44 4.55 -2.82
CA GLU A 190 2.59 4.00 -1.47
C GLU A 190 1.73 2.75 -1.29
N MET A 191 0.49 2.80 -1.79
CA MET A 191 -0.49 1.75 -1.58
C MET A 191 -0.18 0.48 -2.36
N PHE A 192 0.16 0.60 -3.64
CA PHE A 192 0.26 -0.54 -4.53
C PHE A 192 1.70 -0.96 -4.83
N ALA A 193 2.65 -0.04 -4.84
CA ALA A 193 4.05 -0.32 -5.10
C ALA A 193 4.94 -0.25 -3.85
N CYS A 194 4.37 0.03 -2.67
CA CYS A 194 5.09 0.24 -1.42
C CYS A 194 6.25 1.23 -1.55
N THR A 195 6.07 2.23 -2.41
CA THR A 195 7.06 3.27 -2.61
C THR A 195 7.18 4.08 -1.33
N THR A 196 8.38 4.15 -0.79
CA THR A 196 8.67 5.05 0.33
C THR A 196 9.20 6.34 -0.25
N PHE A 197 8.49 7.44 -0.06
CA PHE A 197 8.98 8.73 -0.51
C PHE A 197 10.08 9.20 0.44
N PRO A 198 11.18 9.75 -0.10
CA PRO A 198 12.30 10.22 0.70
C PRO A 198 11.86 11.35 1.62
N ALA A 199 12.58 11.52 2.72
CA ALA A 199 12.47 12.72 3.53
C ALA A 199 12.80 13.95 2.68
N GLU A 200 12.18 15.08 2.99
CA GLU A 200 12.32 16.34 2.24
C GLU A 200 13.78 16.82 2.09
N MET A 201 14.68 16.36 2.93
CA MET A 201 16.08 16.76 2.98
C MET A 201 17.05 15.71 2.40
N ALA A 202 16.57 14.74 1.63
CA ALA A 202 17.45 13.75 1.02
C ALA A 202 18.33 14.38 -0.06
N GLU A 203 19.65 14.27 0.08
CA GLU A 203 20.63 14.81 -0.88
C GLU A 203 21.03 13.80 -1.95
N ALA A 204 20.85 12.52 -1.70
CA ALA A 204 21.15 11.45 -2.66
C ALA A 204 19.90 11.04 -3.45
N PRO A 205 20.05 10.66 -4.74
CA PRO A 205 18.95 10.06 -5.48
C PRO A 205 18.38 8.85 -4.75
N THR A 206 17.06 8.81 -4.59
CA THR A 206 16.35 7.69 -3.97
C THR A 206 15.64 6.91 -5.06
N ASP A 207 15.71 5.58 -4.98
CA ASP A 207 14.92 4.72 -5.85
C ASP A 207 13.45 4.78 -5.45
N VAL A 208 12.69 5.57 -6.18
CA VAL A 208 11.23 5.69 -6.01
C VAL A 208 10.48 4.88 -7.07
N SER A 209 11.19 4.20 -7.98
CA SER A 209 10.60 3.41 -9.06
C SER A 209 10.76 1.89 -8.90
N GLY A 210 11.39 1.41 -7.84
CA GLY A 210 11.58 0.00 -7.50
C GLY A 210 13.01 -0.48 -7.76
N ALA A 211 13.21 -1.47 -8.61
CA ALA A 211 14.47 -2.23 -8.68
C ALA A 211 15.72 -1.45 -9.16
N THR A 212 15.54 -0.28 -9.74
CA THR A 212 16.67 0.50 -10.30
C THR A 212 16.64 1.92 -9.75
N PRO A 213 17.71 2.36 -9.08
CA PRO A 213 17.82 3.75 -8.63
C PRO A 213 17.70 4.72 -9.82
N TYR A 214 17.02 5.82 -9.61
CA TYR A 214 16.98 6.88 -10.60
C TYR A 214 18.36 7.56 -10.68
N THR A 215 19.08 7.28 -11.73
CA THR A 215 20.40 7.85 -12.00
C THR A 215 20.40 8.81 -13.19
N GLY A 216 19.27 8.91 -13.88
CA GLY A 216 19.11 9.76 -15.04
C GLY A 216 18.96 11.24 -14.69
N LYS A 217 19.06 12.08 -15.70
CA LYS A 217 18.72 13.48 -15.58
C LYS A 217 17.21 13.61 -15.41
N PHE A 218 16.80 14.38 -14.41
CA PHE A 218 15.36 14.61 -14.17
C PHE A 218 14.73 15.26 -15.41
N PRO A 219 13.62 14.71 -15.93
CA PRO A 219 13.07 15.17 -17.18
C PRO A 219 12.32 16.50 -17.14
N PHE A 220 12.01 17.02 -15.93
CA PHE A 220 11.18 18.21 -15.76
C PHE A 220 12.00 19.43 -15.41
N THR A 221 11.58 20.58 -15.92
CA THR A 221 12.19 21.86 -15.58
C THR A 221 11.43 22.62 -14.51
N SER A 222 10.13 22.37 -14.38
CA SER A 222 9.25 22.93 -13.36
C SER A 222 7.95 22.16 -13.30
N ILE A 223 7.30 22.14 -12.15
CA ILE A 223 6.04 21.42 -11.95
C ILE A 223 4.84 22.30 -12.31
N ALA A 224 4.82 23.50 -11.94
CA ALA A 224 3.68 24.39 -12.16
C ALA A 224 4.23 25.75 -12.44
N GLY A 225 4.91 25.95 -13.44
CA GLY A 225 5.38 27.16 -13.33
C GLY A 225 5.87 27.86 -14.52
N LYS A 226 5.16 28.69 -14.92
CA LYS A 226 5.67 29.72 -15.77
C LYS A 226 5.80 30.93 -14.87
N ALA A 227 7.02 31.30 -14.54
CA ALA A 227 7.33 32.48 -13.73
C ALA A 227 6.60 33.76 -14.22
N ASN A 228 6.09 33.77 -15.42
CA ASN A 228 5.45 34.91 -16.04
C ASN A 228 3.96 34.71 -16.39
N GLY A 229 3.31 33.64 -15.91
CA GLY A 229 1.92 33.34 -16.25
C GLY A 229 0.94 33.40 -15.10
N GLY A 230 1.32 33.92 -13.95
CA GLY A 230 0.46 33.96 -12.76
C GLY A 230 0.40 32.61 -12.03
N ARG A 231 1.22 31.63 -12.38
CA ARG A 231 1.34 30.34 -11.70
C ARG A 231 2.55 30.32 -10.79
N VAL A 232 2.42 29.64 -9.68
CA VAL A 232 3.52 29.48 -8.75
C VAL A 232 4.42 28.35 -9.21
N ASP A 233 5.70 28.62 -9.25
CA ASP A 233 6.74 27.61 -9.34
C ASP A 233 6.94 27.01 -7.94
N PHE A 234 6.27 25.88 -7.65
CA PHE A 234 6.34 25.28 -6.33
C PHE A 234 7.68 24.65 -6.04
N LEU A 235 8.35 24.15 -7.08
CA LEU A 235 9.53 23.33 -6.91
C LEU A 235 10.44 23.51 -8.12
N SER A 236 11.66 23.87 -7.86
CA SER A 236 12.72 23.68 -8.84
C SER A 236 13.02 22.20 -8.95
N THR A 237 12.63 21.57 -10.05
CA THR A 237 12.89 20.15 -10.30
C THR A 237 14.36 19.87 -10.66
N SER A 238 15.18 20.88 -10.68
CA SER A 238 16.64 20.73 -10.85
C SER A 238 17.35 20.18 -9.62
N SER A 239 16.71 20.24 -8.43
CA SER A 239 17.28 19.66 -7.22
C SER A 239 16.99 18.16 -7.11
N VAL A 240 17.91 17.42 -6.52
CA VAL A 240 17.77 15.98 -6.26
C VAL A 240 16.54 15.71 -5.36
N ILE A 241 16.27 16.58 -4.39
CA ILE A 241 15.13 16.48 -3.48
C ILE A 241 13.81 16.46 -4.25
N CYS A 242 13.63 17.36 -5.21
CA CYS A 242 12.44 17.40 -6.04
C CYS A 242 12.35 16.21 -6.98
N ALA A 243 13.50 15.84 -7.59
CA ALA A 243 13.60 14.75 -8.53
C ALA A 243 13.19 13.39 -7.93
N ASN A 244 13.59 13.12 -6.71
CA ASN A 244 13.30 11.85 -6.02
C ASN A 244 11.79 11.54 -5.90
N CYS A 245 10.94 12.56 -5.76
CA CYS A 245 9.50 12.37 -5.72
C CYS A 245 8.85 12.55 -7.10
N HIS A 246 9.19 13.66 -7.76
CA HIS A 246 8.47 14.12 -8.94
C HIS A 246 8.79 13.32 -10.22
N SER A 247 9.92 12.63 -10.27
CA SER A 247 10.24 11.72 -11.37
C SER A 247 9.18 10.65 -11.62
N ASN A 248 8.52 10.19 -10.57
CA ASN A 248 7.43 9.22 -10.66
C ASN A 248 6.05 9.88 -10.71
N MET A 249 5.85 10.91 -9.89
CA MET A 249 4.51 11.48 -9.74
C MET A 249 4.02 12.20 -10.98
N ASN A 250 4.89 12.97 -11.63
CA ASN A 250 4.49 13.82 -12.75
C ASN A 250 4.01 13.02 -13.95
N HIS A 251 4.55 11.81 -14.18
CA HIS A 251 4.19 11.01 -15.35
C HIS A 251 2.80 10.38 -15.30
N ILE A 252 2.19 10.27 -14.12
CA ILE A 252 0.81 9.74 -14.00
C ILE A 252 -0.18 10.76 -13.43
N ALA A 253 0.29 11.89 -12.91
CA ALA A 253 -0.56 12.91 -12.30
C ALA A 253 -1.64 13.47 -13.27
N PRO A 254 -1.39 13.67 -14.56
CA PRO A 254 -2.42 14.11 -15.50
C PRO A 254 -3.67 13.23 -15.49
N LEU A 255 -3.51 11.92 -15.34
CA LEU A 255 -4.65 10.99 -15.28
C LEU A 255 -5.57 11.27 -14.08
N PHE A 256 -4.98 11.61 -12.94
CA PHE A 256 -5.69 11.90 -11.69
C PHE A 256 -6.25 13.32 -11.63
N ALA A 257 -5.72 14.22 -12.47
CA ALA A 257 -6.18 15.60 -12.55
C ALA A 257 -7.57 15.77 -13.18
N HIS A 258 -8.09 14.74 -13.81
CA HIS A 258 -9.44 14.71 -14.40
C HIS A 258 -10.56 14.46 -13.38
N TYR A 259 -10.25 14.22 -12.11
CA TYR A 259 -11.27 13.95 -11.08
C TYR A 259 -11.40 15.14 -10.12
N ASP A 260 -12.63 15.57 -9.90
CA ASP A 260 -12.96 16.70 -9.02
C ASP A 260 -12.89 16.34 -7.52
N GLN A 261 -13.36 17.23 -6.68
CA GLN A 261 -13.39 17.07 -5.22
C GLN A 261 -14.35 15.97 -4.77
N ALA A 262 -15.40 15.69 -5.53
CA ALA A 262 -16.37 14.64 -5.25
C ALA A 262 -15.98 13.29 -5.92
N GLY A 263 -14.81 13.23 -6.55
CA GLY A 263 -14.34 12.07 -7.28
C GLY A 263 -15.04 11.85 -8.63
N GLN A 264 -15.72 12.88 -9.17
CA GLN A 264 -16.36 12.78 -10.46
C GLN A 264 -15.37 13.08 -11.58
N TYR A 265 -15.46 12.30 -12.65
CA TYR A 265 -14.60 12.44 -13.81
C TYR A 265 -15.03 13.64 -14.67
N SER A 266 -14.06 14.37 -15.19
CA SER A 266 -14.22 15.43 -16.18
C SER A 266 -13.27 15.21 -17.35
N THR A 267 -13.72 15.55 -18.55
CA THR A 267 -12.85 15.57 -19.74
C THR A 267 -11.81 16.67 -19.71
N SER A 268 -12.01 17.68 -18.87
CA SER A 268 -11.05 18.76 -18.60
C SER A 268 -10.29 18.47 -17.28
N PHE A 269 -9.11 19.04 -17.13
CA PHE A 269 -8.41 19.03 -15.85
C PHE A 269 -9.17 19.88 -14.82
N VAL A 270 -9.42 19.28 -13.65
CA VAL A 270 -10.18 19.90 -12.54
C VAL A 270 -9.43 19.86 -11.22
N ALA A 271 -8.20 19.31 -11.20
CA ALA A 271 -7.37 19.35 -10.01
C ALA A 271 -7.03 20.80 -9.65
N PRO A 272 -7.08 21.17 -8.33
CA PRO A 272 -6.82 22.54 -7.91
C PRO A 272 -5.32 22.83 -7.93
N LEU A 273 -5.00 24.08 -8.24
CA LEU A 273 -3.76 24.68 -7.84
C LEU A 273 -3.88 25.16 -6.38
N PRO A 274 -2.81 25.13 -5.60
CA PRO A 274 -2.89 25.49 -4.17
C PRO A 274 -3.05 27.00 -3.90
N LEU A 275 -3.15 27.82 -4.93
CA LEU A 275 -3.39 29.25 -4.79
C LEU A 275 -4.76 29.67 -5.32
N PRO A 276 -5.44 30.59 -4.63
CA PRO A 276 -6.71 31.15 -5.12
C PRO A 276 -6.53 31.91 -6.44
N ASN A 277 -7.52 31.82 -7.30
CA ASN A 277 -7.60 32.56 -8.57
C ASN A 277 -6.57 32.18 -9.65
N GLU A 278 -5.86 31.08 -9.49
CA GLU A 278 -4.97 30.56 -10.52
C GLU A 278 -5.74 29.89 -11.64
N PRO A 279 -5.24 29.93 -12.89
CA PRO A 279 -5.83 29.18 -14.00
C PRO A 279 -5.90 27.68 -13.69
N SER A 280 -6.85 26.99 -14.32
CA SER A 280 -6.91 25.52 -14.24
C SER A 280 -5.58 24.90 -14.66
N VAL A 281 -5.23 23.77 -14.06
CA VAL A 281 -4.06 23.00 -14.46
C VAL A 281 -4.13 22.57 -15.92
N ALA A 282 -2.98 22.41 -16.54
CA ALA A 282 -2.82 21.87 -17.89
C ALA A 282 -1.79 20.77 -17.90
N GLN A 283 -1.78 19.94 -18.93
CA GLN A 283 -0.78 18.87 -19.03
C GLN A 283 0.67 19.38 -18.98
N SER A 284 0.91 20.59 -19.53
CA SER A 284 2.21 21.25 -19.46
C SER A 284 2.67 21.63 -18.07
N ASP A 285 1.81 21.55 -17.07
CA ASP A 285 2.17 21.76 -15.68
C ASP A 285 2.79 20.52 -15.05
N TYR A 286 2.62 19.36 -15.68
CA TYR A 286 3.14 18.07 -15.21
C TYR A 286 4.30 17.58 -16.07
N LEU A 287 4.17 17.68 -17.39
CA LEU A 287 5.11 17.09 -18.34
C LEU A 287 5.62 18.14 -19.32
N PRO A 288 6.95 18.17 -19.60
CA PRO A 288 7.52 18.96 -20.67
C PRO A 288 6.95 18.54 -22.03
N SER A 289 7.04 19.45 -22.98
CA SER A 289 6.65 19.14 -24.36
C SER A 289 7.46 17.96 -24.90
N GLY A 290 6.77 16.97 -25.45
CA GLY A 290 7.37 15.75 -26.02
C GLY A 290 7.50 14.60 -25.04
N GLU A 291 7.21 14.78 -23.75
CA GLU A 291 7.12 13.66 -22.81
C GLU A 291 5.71 13.08 -22.74
N SER A 292 5.65 11.75 -22.55
CA SER A 292 4.42 10.99 -22.47
C SER A 292 4.16 10.50 -21.03
N MET A 293 2.89 10.29 -20.71
CA MET A 293 2.53 9.64 -19.46
C MET A 293 3.06 8.21 -19.42
N ALA A 294 3.59 7.81 -18.27
CA ALA A 294 4.16 6.48 -18.07
C ALA A 294 4.10 6.06 -16.60
N TRP A 295 3.92 4.77 -16.36
CA TRP A 295 4.15 4.16 -15.06
C TRP A 295 5.65 3.87 -14.91
N ARG A 296 6.24 4.30 -13.78
CA ARG A 296 7.60 3.97 -13.37
C ARG A 296 8.66 4.07 -14.50
N PHE A 297 8.74 5.25 -15.12
CA PHE A 297 9.75 5.64 -16.11
C PHE A 297 9.81 4.88 -17.44
N GLY A 298 8.94 4.04 -17.76
CA GLY A 298 9.14 3.36 -19.04
C GLY A 298 7.94 2.64 -19.58
N MET A 299 6.91 2.45 -18.77
CA MET A 299 5.70 1.74 -19.19
C MET A 299 4.63 2.74 -19.62
N PRO A 300 4.40 2.95 -20.93
CA PRO A 300 3.50 3.98 -21.42
C PRO A 300 2.06 3.75 -20.94
N VAL A 301 1.39 4.83 -20.57
CA VAL A 301 -0.03 4.83 -20.20
C VAL A 301 -0.75 5.97 -20.89
N THR A 302 -2.04 5.79 -21.22
CA THR A 302 -2.86 6.78 -21.90
C THR A 302 -4.11 7.15 -21.13
N ASP A 303 -4.56 6.26 -20.26
CA ASP A 303 -5.78 6.36 -19.48
C ASP A 303 -5.69 5.52 -18.19
N MET A 304 -6.70 5.62 -17.33
CA MET A 304 -6.73 4.87 -16.07
C MET A 304 -6.78 3.35 -16.27
N ALA A 305 -7.43 2.88 -17.33
CA ALA A 305 -7.49 1.44 -17.60
C ALA A 305 -6.13 0.89 -18.05
N SER A 306 -5.40 1.65 -18.86
CA SER A 306 -4.02 1.29 -19.24
C SER A 306 -3.08 1.35 -18.05
N LEU A 307 -3.21 2.35 -17.16
CA LEU A 307 -2.46 2.42 -15.92
C LEU A 307 -2.72 1.18 -15.06
N GLY A 308 -3.98 0.81 -14.86
CA GLY A 308 -4.35 -0.39 -14.09
C GLY A 308 -3.71 -1.67 -14.65
N ARG A 309 -3.74 -1.85 -15.97
CA ARG A 309 -3.11 -3.02 -16.63
C ARG A 309 -1.59 -3.04 -16.48
N VAL A 310 -0.94 -1.90 -16.66
CA VAL A 310 0.52 -1.78 -16.55
C VAL A 310 0.96 -2.01 -15.10
N MET A 311 0.24 -1.46 -14.13
CA MET A 311 0.48 -1.71 -12.71
C MET A 311 0.28 -3.20 -12.37
N ALA A 312 -0.79 -3.82 -12.87
CA ALA A 312 -1.07 -5.25 -12.64
C ALA A 312 0.04 -6.17 -13.16
N ALA A 313 0.80 -5.74 -14.16
CA ALA A 313 1.95 -6.47 -14.70
C ALA A 313 3.28 -6.17 -13.97
N ASP A 314 3.31 -5.16 -13.11
CA ASP A 314 4.52 -4.79 -12.36
C ASP A 314 4.71 -5.71 -11.15
N LYS A 315 5.85 -6.41 -11.10
CA LYS A 315 6.19 -7.32 -9.99
C LYS A 315 6.18 -6.65 -8.61
N ALA A 316 6.51 -5.37 -8.54
CA ALA A 316 6.50 -4.63 -7.28
C ALA A 316 5.10 -4.59 -6.63
N ILE A 317 4.02 -4.69 -7.43
CA ILE A 317 2.65 -4.75 -6.92
C ILE A 317 2.43 -6.05 -6.12
N ALA A 318 2.90 -7.18 -6.66
CA ALA A 318 2.80 -8.46 -5.97
C ALA A 318 3.68 -8.50 -4.71
N GLU A 319 4.91 -8.02 -4.80
CA GLU A 319 5.83 -7.91 -3.66
C GLU A 319 5.25 -7.03 -2.55
N CYS A 320 4.71 -5.86 -2.90
CA CYS A 320 4.07 -4.94 -1.97
C CYS A 320 2.86 -5.56 -1.25
N ALA A 321 1.97 -6.24 -2.00
CA ALA A 321 0.79 -6.87 -1.43
C ALA A 321 1.17 -7.95 -0.40
N VAL A 322 2.15 -8.79 -0.72
CA VAL A 322 2.64 -9.86 0.16
C VAL A 322 3.36 -9.29 1.38
N ALA A 323 4.24 -8.30 1.18
CA ALA A 323 4.96 -7.65 2.28
C ALA A 323 4.00 -7.01 3.30
N ARG A 324 2.91 -6.43 2.84
CA ARG A 324 1.89 -5.85 3.72
C ARG A 324 1.16 -6.90 4.54
N VAL A 325 0.76 -8.02 3.92
CA VAL A 325 0.19 -9.17 4.64
C VAL A 325 1.16 -9.72 5.66
N TRP A 326 2.44 -9.85 5.30
CA TRP A 326 3.50 -10.29 6.19
C TRP A 326 3.62 -9.38 7.42
N ASN A 327 3.78 -8.07 7.20
CA ASN A 327 3.90 -7.11 8.30
C ASN A 327 2.67 -7.13 9.21
N TRP A 328 1.48 -7.17 8.63
CA TRP A 328 0.24 -7.26 9.39
C TRP A 328 0.17 -8.54 10.24
N ALA A 329 0.52 -9.70 9.71
CA ALA A 329 0.55 -10.96 10.45
C ALA A 329 1.57 -10.92 11.59
N MET A 330 2.78 -10.40 11.33
CA MET A 330 3.87 -10.31 12.30
C MET A 330 3.73 -9.16 13.31
N GLY A 331 2.64 -8.38 13.24
CA GLY A 331 2.42 -7.25 14.15
C GLY A 331 3.34 -6.07 13.93
N LYS A 332 3.91 -5.93 12.74
CA LYS A 332 4.76 -4.79 12.36
C LYS A 332 3.92 -3.64 11.82
N ALA A 333 4.52 -2.44 11.75
CA ALA A 333 3.92 -1.28 11.10
C ALA A 333 3.70 -1.51 9.60
N ASP A 334 2.94 -0.62 8.94
CA ASP A 334 2.75 -0.67 7.48
C ASP A 334 4.11 -0.59 6.78
N ILE A 335 4.26 -1.35 5.71
CA ILE A 335 5.51 -1.49 4.94
C ILE A 335 6.07 -0.15 4.43
N VAL A 336 5.24 0.88 4.29
CA VAL A 336 5.66 2.23 3.88
C VAL A 336 6.11 3.11 5.04
N ASP A 337 5.96 2.66 6.28
CA ASP A 337 6.45 3.38 7.45
C ASP A 337 7.95 3.15 7.65
N GLY A 338 8.63 4.15 8.21
CA GLY A 338 10.08 4.08 8.43
C GLY A 338 10.47 2.85 9.28
N GLY A 339 11.42 2.07 8.81
CA GLY A 339 11.90 0.87 9.51
C GLY A 339 10.99 -0.37 9.39
N ALA A 340 9.88 -0.31 8.63
CA ALA A 340 8.96 -1.43 8.47
C ALA A 340 9.24 -2.31 7.25
N ARG A 341 10.30 -2.04 6.49
CA ARG A 341 10.68 -2.82 5.30
C ARG A 341 10.96 -4.28 5.67
N VAL A 342 10.49 -5.17 4.80
CA VAL A 342 10.81 -6.59 4.84
C VAL A 342 11.79 -6.89 3.71
N PRO A 343 12.90 -7.59 3.98
CA PRO A 343 13.80 -8.03 2.91
C PRO A 343 13.05 -8.91 1.90
N SER A 344 13.24 -8.66 0.61
CA SER A 344 12.55 -9.42 -0.45
C SER A 344 12.82 -10.93 -0.35
N ALA A 345 14.00 -11.33 0.13
CA ALA A 345 14.35 -12.73 0.34
C ALA A 345 13.42 -13.42 1.36
N THR A 346 13.03 -12.71 2.43
CA THR A 346 12.14 -13.25 3.48
C THR A 346 10.77 -13.63 2.95
N ILE A 347 10.24 -12.90 1.98
CA ILE A 347 8.90 -13.11 1.45
C ILE A 347 8.88 -13.75 0.05
N ALA A 348 10.04 -14.10 -0.50
CA ALA A 348 10.17 -14.54 -1.90
C ALA A 348 9.30 -15.74 -2.26
N GLU A 349 9.22 -16.74 -1.38
CA GLU A 349 8.37 -17.93 -1.57
C GLU A 349 6.88 -17.58 -1.54
N HIS A 350 6.48 -16.68 -0.62
CA HIS A 350 5.11 -16.20 -0.53
C HIS A 350 4.71 -15.39 -1.78
N VAL A 351 5.62 -14.55 -2.30
CA VAL A 351 5.40 -13.80 -3.56
C VAL A 351 5.25 -14.75 -4.74
N THR A 352 6.14 -15.73 -4.85
CA THR A 352 6.06 -16.76 -5.91
C THR A 352 4.73 -17.50 -5.86
N ALA A 353 4.32 -17.95 -4.68
CA ALA A 353 3.06 -18.64 -4.48
C ALA A 353 1.83 -17.74 -4.74
N PHE A 354 1.90 -16.46 -4.35
CA PHE A 354 0.85 -15.48 -4.61
C PHE A 354 0.62 -15.28 -6.11
N VAL A 355 1.68 -15.08 -6.87
CA VAL A 355 1.60 -14.91 -8.33
C VAL A 355 1.08 -16.20 -8.99
N ALA A 356 1.64 -17.34 -8.65
CA ALA A 356 1.21 -18.65 -9.19
C ALA A 356 -0.25 -18.99 -8.82
N GLY A 357 -0.72 -18.55 -7.64
CA GLY A 357 -2.08 -18.77 -7.14
C GLY A 357 -3.12 -17.79 -7.69
N GLY A 358 -2.77 -16.92 -8.65
CA GLY A 358 -3.70 -15.94 -9.24
C GLY A 358 -3.91 -14.69 -8.37
N HIS A 359 -2.91 -14.31 -7.60
CA HIS A 359 -2.89 -13.10 -6.78
C HIS A 359 -3.97 -13.05 -5.70
N LYS A 360 -4.19 -14.16 -4.99
CA LYS A 360 -5.25 -14.30 -3.97
C LYS A 360 -4.70 -14.01 -2.57
N LEU A 361 -5.06 -12.86 -1.99
CA LEU A 361 -4.55 -12.46 -0.68
C LEU A 361 -5.00 -13.36 0.46
N ARG A 362 -6.23 -13.91 0.43
CA ARG A 362 -6.68 -14.82 1.47
C ARG A 362 -5.83 -16.09 1.52
N ASP A 363 -5.45 -16.64 0.37
CA ASP A 363 -4.55 -17.79 0.29
C ASP A 363 -3.13 -17.43 0.80
N THR A 364 -2.69 -16.19 0.52
CA THR A 364 -1.42 -15.67 1.06
C THR A 364 -1.47 -15.54 2.57
N MET A 365 -2.56 -15.02 3.13
CA MET A 365 -2.76 -14.97 4.58
C MET A 365 -2.67 -16.37 5.20
N TYR A 366 -3.35 -17.38 4.62
CA TYR A 366 -3.21 -18.75 5.09
C TYR A 366 -1.75 -19.20 5.11
N ARG A 367 -1.02 -19.00 4.02
CA ARG A 367 0.40 -19.38 3.91
C ARG A 367 1.29 -18.68 4.94
N VAL A 368 1.08 -17.38 5.16
CA VAL A 368 1.87 -16.62 6.14
C VAL A 368 1.57 -17.11 7.56
N PHE A 369 0.28 -17.24 7.94
CA PHE A 369 -0.08 -17.68 9.28
C PHE A 369 0.29 -19.14 9.58
N THR A 370 0.53 -19.97 8.57
CA THR A 370 0.95 -21.38 8.73
C THR A 370 2.43 -21.61 8.41
N SER A 371 3.18 -20.55 8.09
CA SER A 371 4.61 -20.63 7.82
C SER A 371 5.43 -20.89 9.10
N ASP A 372 6.60 -21.46 8.92
CA ASP A 372 7.57 -21.65 10.02
C ASP A 372 7.94 -20.32 10.68
N ASP A 373 8.04 -19.24 9.92
CA ASP A 373 8.35 -17.91 10.46
C ASP A 373 7.29 -17.38 11.40
N PHE A 374 6.03 -17.79 11.21
CA PHE A 374 4.92 -17.35 12.07
C PHE A 374 4.72 -18.25 13.28
N VAL A 375 5.00 -19.55 13.19
CA VAL A 375 4.73 -20.51 14.27
C VAL A 375 5.91 -20.75 15.19
N LYS A 376 7.10 -20.21 14.89
CA LYS A 376 8.31 -20.28 15.73
C LYS A 376 8.49 -19.01 16.55
N PHE A 377 8.74 -19.17 17.86
CA PHE A 377 8.90 -18.12 18.85
C PHE A 377 10.21 -18.22 19.61
#